data_d998484d7cfcd74e4f004763498055e2
#
_entry.id   d998484d7cfcd74e4f004763498055e2
#
_cell.length_a   1.000
_cell.length_b   1.000
_cell.length_c   1.000
_cell.angle_alpha   90.00
_cell.angle_beta   90.00
_cell.angle_gamma   90.00
#
_symmetry.space_group_name_H-M   'P 1'
#
loop_
_entity.id
_entity.type
_entity.pdbx_description
1 polymer ?
#
loop_
_entity_poly.entity_id
_entity_poly.type
_entity_poly.pdbx_seq_one_letter_code
_entity_poly.pdbx_strand_id
1 'polypeptide(L)'
;DLYHFEGNAQAFRLVTKLHFLVDERGMNLTYALLSTIVKYPVPSTGIDLDSGDIKTRKMGYYLADEKMFREIERETGTNGCRHPLTFILEAADDIAYKTADIEDAFVKGYLSYHTLLEKLKELQRMYHQETNIFRPADKLEELYFRGKEMHVANPEDYAVKNWIIRVQG
;
A
#
# COMPACT_ATOMS: atom_id res chain seq x y z
N ASP A 1 12.06 19.33 -13.17
CA ASP A 1 11.39 18.04 -12.84
C ASP A 1 12.17 16.80 -13.28
N LEU A 2 13.01 16.88 -14.32
CA LEU A 2 13.82 15.72 -14.75
C LEU A 2 14.85 15.25 -13.71
N TYR A 3 15.26 16.12 -12.81
CA TYR A 3 16.20 15.80 -11.72
C TYR A 3 15.51 15.27 -10.46
N HIS A 4 14.18 15.34 -10.39
CA HIS A 4 13.39 14.97 -9.22
C HIS A 4 12.33 13.97 -9.62
N PHE A 5 12.71 12.69 -9.74
CA PHE A 5 11.75 11.62 -9.92
C PHE A 5 11.06 11.32 -8.58
N GLU A 6 9.73 11.27 -8.61
CA GLU A 6 8.92 10.86 -7.47
C GLU A 6 7.80 9.93 -7.95
N GLY A 7 7.75 8.73 -7.36
CA GLY A 7 6.81 7.69 -7.75
C GLY A 7 5.34 8.11 -7.64
N ASN A 8 4.97 8.91 -6.61
CA ASN A 8 3.60 9.40 -6.45
C ASN A 8 3.20 10.36 -7.58
N ALA A 9 4.07 11.31 -7.96
CA ALA A 9 3.83 12.22 -9.08
C ALA A 9 3.78 11.47 -10.43
N GLN A 10 4.62 10.46 -10.58
CA GLN A 10 4.62 9.62 -11.77
C GLN A 10 3.35 8.75 -11.86
N ALA A 11 2.86 8.22 -10.74
CA ALA A 11 1.60 7.47 -10.71
C ALA A 11 0.42 8.35 -11.15
N PHE A 12 0.34 9.59 -10.64
CA PHE A 12 -0.68 10.55 -11.07
C PHE A 12 -0.61 10.80 -12.58
N ARG A 13 0.59 11.08 -13.12
CA ARG A 13 0.80 11.29 -14.54
C ARG A 13 0.48 10.07 -15.39
N LEU A 14 0.84 8.87 -14.89
CA LEU A 14 0.55 7.61 -15.58
C LEU A 14 -0.96 7.46 -15.81
N VAL A 15 -1.76 7.57 -14.76
CA VAL A 15 -3.21 7.32 -14.83
C VAL A 15 -3.99 8.45 -15.51
N THR A 16 -3.45 9.68 -15.51
CA THR A 16 -4.13 10.84 -16.13
C THR A 16 -3.75 11.06 -17.59
N LYS A 17 -2.55 10.63 -18.03
CA LYS A 17 -2.01 10.96 -19.35
C LYS A 17 -1.36 9.80 -20.10
N LEU A 18 -0.58 8.94 -19.42
CA LEU A 18 0.30 8.01 -20.13
C LEU A 18 -0.33 6.64 -20.36
N HIS A 19 -1.33 6.26 -19.59
CA HIS A 19 -2.01 4.97 -19.74
C HIS A 19 -3.23 5.12 -20.65
N PHE A 20 -3.00 4.98 -21.94
CA PHE A 20 -4.07 5.05 -22.96
C PHE A 20 -4.85 3.74 -23.02
N LEU A 21 -6.15 3.79 -22.75
CA LEU A 21 -7.05 2.66 -23.00
C LEU A 21 -7.85 2.84 -24.30
N VAL A 22 -8.47 4.02 -24.46
CA VAL A 22 -9.38 4.31 -25.59
C VAL A 22 -9.16 5.70 -26.18
N ASP A 23 -8.84 6.69 -25.33
CA ASP A 23 -8.67 8.08 -25.73
C ASP A 23 -7.50 8.77 -24.98
N GLU A 24 -7.31 10.07 -25.21
CA GLU A 24 -6.23 10.86 -24.60
C GLU A 24 -6.44 11.19 -23.11
N ARG A 25 -7.46 10.62 -22.46
CA ARG A 25 -7.81 10.88 -21.07
C ARG A 25 -7.13 9.97 -20.06
N GLY A 26 -6.11 9.27 -20.47
CA GLY A 26 -5.47 8.27 -19.64
C GLY A 26 -6.44 7.13 -19.30
N MET A 27 -6.52 6.76 -18.02
CA MET A 27 -7.45 5.72 -17.54
C MET A 27 -8.90 6.22 -17.38
N ASN A 28 -9.17 7.49 -17.62
CA ASN A 28 -10.48 8.13 -17.45
C ASN A 28 -11.13 7.86 -16.07
N LEU A 29 -10.32 7.99 -15.02
CA LEU A 29 -10.76 7.78 -13.64
C LEU A 29 -11.57 8.97 -13.13
N THR A 30 -12.44 8.75 -12.14
CA THR A 30 -13.19 9.83 -11.48
C THR A 30 -12.25 10.78 -10.73
N TYR A 31 -12.64 12.04 -10.56
CA TYR A 31 -11.86 13.02 -9.79
C TYR A 31 -11.65 12.55 -8.33
N ALA A 32 -12.65 11.92 -7.72
CA ALA A 32 -12.51 11.38 -6.38
C ALA A 32 -11.40 10.31 -6.29
N LEU A 33 -11.30 9.41 -7.28
CA LEU A 33 -10.25 8.41 -7.32
C LEU A 33 -8.88 9.06 -7.62
N LEU A 34 -8.81 9.99 -8.55
CA LEU A 34 -7.58 10.73 -8.84
C LEU A 34 -7.10 11.54 -7.63
N SER A 35 -8.00 12.18 -6.89
CA SER A 35 -7.66 12.87 -5.64
C SER A 35 -7.14 11.91 -4.57
N THR A 36 -7.72 10.70 -4.50
CA THR A 36 -7.33 9.66 -3.52
C THR A 36 -5.88 9.22 -3.68
N ILE A 37 -5.37 9.10 -4.91
CA ILE A 37 -3.98 8.67 -5.15
C ILE A 37 -2.94 9.76 -4.88
N VAL A 38 -3.34 11.01 -4.72
CA VAL A 38 -2.41 12.11 -4.42
C VAL A 38 -2.13 12.18 -2.92
N LYS A 39 -1.04 11.59 -2.49
CA LYS A 39 -0.59 11.62 -1.08
C LYS A 39 -0.03 12.99 -0.66
N TYR A 40 0.56 13.72 -1.60
CA TYR A 40 1.25 15.01 -1.37
C TYR A 40 0.67 16.07 -2.31
N PRO A 41 -0.23 16.94 -1.87
CA PRO A 41 -0.93 17.89 -2.73
C PRO A 41 -0.08 19.13 -3.08
N VAL A 42 1.22 18.94 -3.33
CA VAL A 42 2.17 20.01 -3.69
C VAL A 42 3.02 19.64 -4.90
N PRO A 43 3.43 20.61 -5.73
CA PRO A 43 4.41 20.41 -6.80
C PRO A 43 5.83 20.32 -6.23
N SER A 44 6.84 20.09 -7.08
CA SER A 44 8.25 20.05 -6.68
C SER A 44 8.74 21.34 -5.97
N THR A 45 8.19 22.47 -6.36
CA THR A 45 8.51 23.78 -5.74
C THR A 45 7.83 24.01 -4.38
N GLY A 46 6.87 23.15 -4.00
CA GLY A 46 6.17 23.21 -2.72
C GLY A 46 6.69 22.21 -1.70
N ILE A 47 7.78 21.51 -1.99
CA ILE A 47 8.40 20.60 -1.03
C ILE A 47 9.04 21.42 0.09
N ASP A 48 8.68 21.11 1.33
CA ASP A 48 9.22 21.73 2.54
C ASP A 48 9.43 20.65 3.61
N LEU A 49 10.69 20.24 3.77
CA LEU A 49 11.09 19.22 4.73
C LEU A 49 11.13 19.74 6.17
N ASP A 50 11.21 21.05 6.35
CA ASP A 50 11.37 21.70 7.66
C ASP A 50 10.01 22.05 8.29
N SER A 51 8.95 22.10 7.49
CA SER A 51 7.58 22.43 7.97
C SER A 51 7.01 21.45 8.98
N GLY A 52 7.51 20.21 9.02
CA GLY A 52 6.92 19.12 9.79
C GLY A 52 5.58 18.61 9.22
N ASP A 53 5.02 19.26 8.21
CA ASP A 53 3.78 18.82 7.55
C ASP A 53 4.07 17.67 6.58
N ILE A 54 3.43 16.53 6.82
CA ILE A 54 3.58 15.34 5.97
C ILE A 54 3.17 15.60 4.51
N LYS A 55 2.28 16.56 4.26
CA LYS A 55 1.79 16.91 2.91
C LYS A 55 2.85 17.55 2.02
N THR A 56 3.86 18.17 2.61
CA THR A 56 4.93 18.89 1.90
C THR A 56 6.23 18.11 1.80
N ARG A 57 6.28 16.90 2.32
CA ARG A 57 7.53 16.07 2.34
C ARG A 57 7.99 15.64 0.95
N LYS A 58 7.06 15.48 0.01
CA LYS A 58 7.33 15.04 -1.35
C LYS A 58 6.37 15.74 -2.30
N MET A 59 6.65 15.71 -3.60
CA MET A 59 5.68 16.18 -4.59
C MET A 59 4.65 15.09 -4.94
N GLY A 60 3.41 15.49 -5.19
CA GLY A 60 2.32 14.60 -5.63
C GLY A 60 1.99 14.73 -7.11
N TYR A 61 2.46 15.78 -7.76
CA TYR A 61 2.28 16.00 -9.19
C TYR A 61 3.43 16.82 -9.77
N TYR A 62 3.68 16.67 -11.08
CA TYR A 62 4.62 17.51 -11.81
C TYR A 62 3.98 18.85 -12.18
N LEU A 63 4.76 19.93 -12.29
CA LEU A 63 4.25 21.25 -12.72
C LEU A 63 3.47 21.18 -14.04
N ALA A 64 3.88 20.32 -14.96
CA ALA A 64 3.16 20.08 -16.21
C ALA A 64 1.75 19.48 -16.03
N ASP A 65 1.44 18.96 -14.87
CA ASP A 65 0.16 18.35 -14.53
C ASP A 65 -0.69 19.23 -13.58
N GLU A 66 -0.18 20.40 -13.19
CA GLU A 66 -0.82 21.30 -12.24
C GLU A 66 -2.25 21.66 -12.63
N LYS A 67 -2.51 21.95 -13.90
CA LYS A 67 -3.85 22.29 -14.38
C LYS A 67 -4.87 21.20 -14.06
N MET A 68 -4.53 19.96 -14.35
CA MET A 68 -5.39 18.80 -14.05
C MET A 68 -5.55 18.63 -12.53
N PHE A 69 -4.47 18.76 -11.77
CA PHE A 69 -4.52 18.65 -10.32
C PHE A 69 -5.44 19.72 -9.70
N ARG A 70 -5.35 21.00 -10.12
CA ARG A 70 -6.22 22.09 -9.65
C ARG A 70 -7.69 21.87 -10.01
N GLU A 71 -7.96 21.31 -11.17
CA GLU A 71 -9.31 20.91 -11.55
C GLU A 71 -9.86 19.85 -10.60
N ILE A 72 -9.09 18.80 -10.31
CA ILE A 72 -9.46 17.76 -9.36
C ILE A 72 -9.72 18.33 -7.96
N GLU A 73 -8.84 19.20 -7.46
CA GLU A 73 -9.03 19.88 -6.17
C GLU A 73 -10.35 20.65 -6.09
N ARG A 74 -10.67 21.40 -7.14
CA ARG A 74 -11.90 22.17 -7.20
C ARG A 74 -13.13 21.27 -7.17
N GLU A 75 -13.14 20.21 -7.98
CA GLU A 75 -14.29 19.31 -8.11
C GLU A 75 -14.49 18.41 -6.87
N THR A 76 -13.41 18.10 -6.15
CA THR A 76 -13.46 17.29 -4.91
C THR A 76 -13.55 18.13 -3.64
N GLY A 77 -13.31 19.44 -3.74
CA GLY A 77 -13.34 20.36 -2.58
C GLY A 77 -12.16 20.16 -1.61
N THR A 78 -11.09 19.51 -2.03
CA THR A 78 -9.97 19.16 -1.12
C THR A 78 -9.09 20.36 -0.76
N ASN A 79 -9.00 21.39 -1.62
CA ASN A 79 -8.35 22.68 -1.32
C ASN A 79 -6.98 22.58 -0.63
N GLY A 80 -6.05 21.84 -1.21
CA GLY A 80 -4.70 21.60 -0.64
C GLY A 80 -4.65 20.59 0.50
N CYS A 81 -5.79 19.95 0.81
CA CYS A 81 -5.85 18.85 1.76
C CYS A 81 -5.83 17.50 1.04
N ARG A 82 -5.45 16.47 1.76
CA ARG A 82 -5.58 15.07 1.29
C ARG A 82 -7.04 14.67 1.24
N HIS A 83 -7.42 13.94 0.21
CA HIS A 83 -8.74 13.31 0.16
C HIS A 83 -8.88 12.28 1.32
N PRO A 84 -10.03 12.17 2.00
CA PRO A 84 -10.19 11.23 3.12
C PRO A 84 -9.83 9.78 2.79
N LEU A 85 -10.13 9.32 1.58
CA LEU A 85 -9.79 7.97 1.13
C LEU A 85 -8.28 7.76 0.92
N THR A 86 -7.46 8.81 0.85
CA THR A 86 -5.98 8.69 0.78
C THR A 86 -5.43 7.98 2.01
N PHE A 87 -6.02 8.19 3.18
CA PHE A 87 -5.61 7.51 4.41
C PHE A 87 -5.91 6.01 4.36
N ILE A 88 -7.02 5.62 3.73
CA ILE A 88 -7.36 4.21 3.51
C ILE A 88 -6.40 3.59 2.49
N LEU A 89 -6.09 4.31 1.42
CA LEU A 89 -5.11 3.88 0.43
C LEU A 89 -3.73 3.69 1.06
N GLU A 90 -3.27 4.60 1.91
CA GLU A 90 -2.00 4.46 2.63
C GLU A 90 -1.99 3.25 3.57
N ALA A 91 -3.08 3.01 4.28
CA ALA A 91 -3.20 1.81 5.13
C ALA A 91 -3.13 0.52 4.32
N ALA A 92 -3.80 0.46 3.17
CA ALA A 92 -3.75 -0.68 2.26
C ALA A 92 -2.34 -0.88 1.66
N ASP A 93 -1.67 0.20 1.27
CA ASP A 93 -0.30 0.22 0.77
C ASP A 93 0.68 -0.33 1.84
N ASP A 94 0.57 0.15 3.08
CA ASP A 94 1.35 -0.32 4.22
C ASP A 94 1.15 -1.82 4.50
N ILE A 95 -0.09 -2.32 4.42
CA ILE A 95 -0.38 -3.75 4.59
C ILE A 95 0.28 -4.56 3.47
N ALA A 96 0.14 -4.12 2.21
CA ALA A 96 0.72 -4.79 1.06
C ALA A 96 2.25 -4.86 1.15
N TYR A 97 2.92 -3.76 1.45
CA TYR A 97 4.39 -3.73 1.58
C TYR A 97 4.89 -4.55 2.76
N LYS A 98 4.28 -4.43 3.94
CA LYS A 98 4.71 -5.19 5.13
C LYS A 98 4.56 -6.69 4.93
N THR A 99 3.50 -7.12 4.26
CA THR A 99 3.31 -8.55 3.96
C THR A 99 4.28 -9.04 2.89
N ALA A 100 4.59 -8.23 1.87
CA ALA A 100 5.61 -8.53 0.88
C ALA A 100 7.01 -8.62 1.51
N ASP A 101 7.34 -7.75 2.47
CA ASP A 101 8.61 -7.81 3.22
C ASP A 101 8.73 -9.09 4.05
N ILE A 102 7.64 -9.56 4.65
CA ILE A 102 7.61 -10.85 5.37
C ILE A 102 7.85 -12.01 4.39
N GLU A 103 7.20 -11.99 3.22
CA GLU A 103 7.40 -13.00 2.19
C GLU A 103 8.86 -13.02 1.71
N ASP A 104 9.40 -11.87 1.39
CA ASP A 104 10.79 -11.71 0.95
C ASP A 104 11.79 -12.20 2.00
N ALA A 105 11.58 -11.86 3.28
CA ALA A 105 12.41 -12.32 4.37
C ALA A 105 12.36 -13.85 4.53
N PHE A 106 11.18 -14.44 4.35
CA PHE A 106 11.01 -15.89 4.39
C PHE A 106 11.70 -16.56 3.20
N VAL A 107 11.46 -16.11 1.98
CA VAL A 107 12.05 -16.67 0.75
C VAL A 107 13.58 -16.57 0.76
N LYS A 108 14.12 -15.47 1.28
CA LYS A 108 15.57 -15.24 1.42
C LYS A 108 16.20 -15.98 2.63
N GLY A 109 15.41 -16.68 3.44
CA GLY A 109 15.88 -17.44 4.60
C GLY A 109 16.23 -16.61 5.83
N TYR A 110 15.89 -15.30 5.84
CA TYR A 110 16.06 -14.45 7.03
C TYR A 110 14.98 -14.69 8.10
N LEU A 111 13.83 -15.20 7.69
CA LEU A 111 12.72 -15.55 8.56
C LEU A 111 12.30 -16.99 8.34
N SER A 112 12.29 -17.81 9.40
CA SER A 112 11.78 -19.18 9.33
C SER A 112 10.27 -19.23 9.62
N TYR A 113 9.60 -20.29 9.18
CA TYR A 113 8.22 -20.59 9.56
C TYR A 113 8.00 -20.55 11.08
N HIS A 114 8.91 -21.21 11.83
CA HIS A 114 8.81 -21.27 13.29
C HIS A 114 8.95 -19.90 13.94
N THR A 115 9.92 -19.09 13.49
CA THR A 115 10.10 -17.73 14.01
C THR A 115 8.89 -16.86 13.73
N LEU A 116 8.32 -16.94 12.52
CA LEU A 116 7.09 -16.21 12.16
C LEU A 116 5.93 -16.64 13.06
N LEU A 117 5.73 -17.95 13.23
CA LEU A 117 4.66 -18.50 14.06
C LEU A 117 4.77 -18.06 15.52
N GLU A 118 5.97 -18.09 16.10
CA GLU A 118 6.21 -17.64 17.47
C GLU A 118 5.87 -16.15 17.64
N LYS A 119 6.30 -15.30 16.71
CA LYS A 119 5.98 -13.87 16.73
C LYS A 119 4.48 -13.61 16.59
N LEU A 120 3.81 -14.33 15.73
CA LEU A 120 2.34 -14.21 15.58
C LEU A 120 1.61 -14.69 16.84
N LYS A 121 2.09 -15.74 17.51
CA LYS A 121 1.54 -16.19 18.81
C LYS A 121 1.76 -15.16 19.92
N GLU A 122 2.90 -14.49 19.93
CA GLU A 122 3.18 -13.40 20.86
C GLU A 122 2.21 -12.24 20.65
N LEU A 123 2.09 -11.77 19.41
CA LEU A 123 1.15 -10.71 19.03
C LEU A 123 -0.30 -11.09 19.36
N GLN A 124 -0.73 -12.30 19.00
CA GLN A 124 -2.07 -12.79 19.28
C GLN A 124 -2.37 -12.77 20.78
N ARG A 125 -1.41 -13.13 21.64
CA ARG A 125 -1.57 -13.02 23.10
C ARG A 125 -1.69 -11.59 23.61
N MET A 126 -0.93 -10.66 23.02
CA MET A 126 -1.00 -9.23 23.40
C MET A 126 -2.35 -8.61 23.05
N TYR A 127 -2.92 -8.96 21.91
CA TYR A 127 -4.19 -8.40 21.40
C TYR A 127 -5.42 -9.22 21.77
N HIS A 128 -5.29 -10.39 22.36
CA HIS A 128 -6.40 -11.29 22.68
C HIS A 128 -7.38 -10.72 23.72
N GLN A 129 -6.99 -9.71 24.47
CA GLN A 129 -7.85 -9.05 25.45
C GLN A 129 -8.88 -8.11 24.82
N GLU A 130 -8.68 -7.66 23.56
CA GLU A 130 -9.52 -6.65 22.94
C GLU A 130 -10.49 -7.19 21.90
N THR A 131 -10.10 -8.20 21.13
CA THR A 131 -10.97 -8.79 20.08
C THR A 131 -10.67 -10.27 19.84
N ASN A 132 -11.70 -11.11 19.95
CA ASN A 132 -11.61 -12.57 19.70
C ASN A 132 -11.50 -12.93 18.20
N ILE A 133 -11.37 -11.93 17.30
CA ILE A 133 -11.54 -12.10 15.86
C ILE A 133 -10.20 -12.33 15.14
N PHE A 134 -9.10 -11.72 15.62
CA PHE A 134 -7.81 -11.79 14.93
C PHE A 134 -6.93 -12.92 15.47
N ARG A 135 -6.83 -14.02 14.73
CA ARG A 135 -6.04 -15.20 15.07
C ARG A 135 -5.02 -15.57 13.96
N PRO A 136 -4.03 -14.72 13.71
CA PRO A 136 -3.10 -14.93 12.61
C PRO A 136 -2.22 -16.17 12.79
N ALA A 137 -1.82 -16.50 14.03
CA ALA A 137 -1.02 -17.68 14.33
C ALA A 137 -1.80 -18.96 14.07
N ASP A 138 -3.05 -19.05 14.55
CA ASP A 138 -3.90 -20.22 14.36
C ASP A 138 -4.13 -20.47 12.86
N LYS A 139 -4.27 -19.40 12.08
CA LYS A 139 -4.44 -19.52 10.63
C LYS A 139 -3.20 -19.99 9.90
N LEU A 140 -2.03 -19.56 10.34
CA LEU A 140 -0.76 -20.03 9.79
C LEU A 140 -0.56 -21.53 10.08
N GLU A 141 -0.86 -21.98 11.31
CA GLU A 141 -0.81 -23.41 11.68
C GLU A 141 -1.83 -24.25 10.89
N GLU A 142 -3.07 -23.78 10.74
CA GLU A 142 -4.09 -24.46 9.92
C GLU A 142 -3.58 -24.70 8.49
N LEU A 143 -2.99 -23.69 7.88
CA LEU A 143 -2.44 -23.81 6.53
C LEU A 143 -1.25 -24.78 6.45
N TYR A 144 -0.42 -24.82 7.46
CA TYR A 144 0.69 -25.78 7.54
C TYR A 144 0.18 -27.23 7.59
N PHE A 145 -0.79 -27.52 8.45
CA PHE A 145 -1.38 -28.87 8.54
C PHE A 145 -2.12 -29.24 7.25
N ARG A 146 -2.84 -28.29 6.64
CA ARG A 146 -3.47 -28.49 5.35
C ARG A 146 -2.46 -28.84 4.26
N GLY A 147 -1.32 -28.16 4.23
CA GLY A 147 -0.22 -28.47 3.30
C GLY A 147 0.32 -29.89 3.49
N LYS A 148 0.41 -30.36 4.74
CA LYS A 148 0.79 -31.76 5.06
C LYS A 148 -0.24 -32.76 4.57
N GLU A 149 -1.52 -32.53 4.82
CA GLU A 149 -2.61 -33.39 4.35
C GLU A 149 -2.65 -33.49 2.82
N MET A 150 -2.37 -32.40 2.14
CA MET A 150 -2.28 -32.35 0.68
C MET A 150 -0.97 -32.92 0.12
N HIS A 151 -0.04 -33.34 0.96
CA HIS A 151 1.27 -33.88 0.58
C HIS A 151 2.09 -32.93 -0.30
N VAL A 152 1.99 -31.59 -0.04
CA VAL A 152 2.82 -30.62 -0.77
C VAL A 152 4.30 -30.80 -0.40
N ALA A 153 5.19 -30.53 -1.34
CA ALA A 153 6.64 -30.76 -1.16
C ALA A 153 7.23 -29.94 -0.02
N ASN A 154 6.75 -28.73 0.21
CA ASN A 154 7.16 -27.85 1.31
C ASN A 154 5.93 -27.26 2.01
N PRO A 155 5.43 -27.87 3.10
CA PRO A 155 4.29 -27.37 3.85
C PRO A 155 4.49 -26.01 4.50
N GLU A 156 5.73 -25.64 4.87
CA GLU A 156 6.05 -24.34 5.45
C GLU A 156 5.93 -23.22 4.41
N ASP A 157 6.51 -23.42 3.24
CA ASP A 157 6.39 -22.50 2.10
C ASP A 157 4.92 -22.32 1.67
N TYR A 158 4.19 -23.43 1.57
CA TYR A 158 2.75 -23.41 1.31
C TYR A 158 1.99 -22.57 2.35
N ALA A 159 2.28 -22.80 3.63
CA ALA A 159 1.59 -22.11 4.72
C ALA A 159 1.86 -20.59 4.69
N VAL A 160 3.12 -20.17 4.58
CA VAL A 160 3.50 -18.76 4.60
C VAL A 160 2.91 -18.01 3.41
N LYS A 161 3.08 -18.52 2.18
CA LYS A 161 2.54 -17.87 0.96
C LYS A 161 1.02 -17.75 1.00
N ASN A 162 0.30 -18.80 1.39
CA ASN A 162 -1.16 -18.75 1.49
C ASN A 162 -1.65 -17.87 2.63
N TRP A 163 -0.90 -17.77 3.73
CA TRP A 163 -1.20 -16.87 4.84
C TRP A 163 -1.08 -15.42 4.40
N ILE A 164 -0.02 -15.04 3.69
CA ILE A 164 0.19 -13.69 3.15
C ILE A 164 -0.95 -13.28 2.23
N ILE A 165 -1.34 -14.12 1.27
CA ILE A 165 -2.47 -13.86 0.37
C ILE A 165 -3.76 -13.55 1.15
N ARG A 166 -4.01 -14.27 2.25
CA ARG A 166 -5.22 -14.08 3.08
C ARG A 166 -5.16 -12.84 3.97
N VAL A 167 -3.98 -12.38 4.33
CA VAL A 167 -3.81 -11.14 5.11
C VAL A 167 -3.97 -9.91 4.23
N GLN A 168 -3.65 -10.03 2.93
CA GLN A 168 -3.79 -8.94 1.95
C GLN A 168 -5.23 -8.79 1.43
N GLY A 169 -6.04 -9.84 1.40
CA GLY A 169 -7.43 -9.87 0.90
C GLY A 169 -8.45 -9.94 1.96
#